data_5e717e9de3c55b0aa533bbaa6aecf069
#
_entry.id   5e717e9de3c55b0aa533bbaa6aecf069
#
_cell.length_a   1.000
_cell.length_b   1.000
_cell.length_c   1.000
_cell.angle_alpha   90.00
_cell.angle_beta   90.00
_cell.angle_gamma   90.00
#
_symmetry.space_group_name_H-M   'P 1'
#
loop_
_entity.id
_entity.type
_entity.pdbx_description
1 polymer ?
#
loop_
_entity_poly.entity_id
_entity_poly.type
_entity_poly.pdbx_seq_one_letter_code
_entity_poly.pdbx_strand_id
1 'polypeptide(L)'
;MIKKVNDYIDDDIISSEVSKIFYDHPVPIALSAELKKKNSYKATKAIDTPLLITRGEDGVVRTFINICKHRGAPVCPEGRGEKSKFNCTYHGWMYDNKGSLINIFKSNTFGDIDTKNIKLTELFCEEKSGFIWACLNPDIKYNLSDWMNEFESELDDIGLKNWYIFKSTTINGPRWKICWDGYLDGYHHHMVHPETVGKNTIVNLIAHDTYGPHQRFAFGLKNINELSKIDEKDWEPENHIRLIHTIFPNGSVSAIQNQHCLVSIVFPTPDLKGTITTQYILCLEEPKTKEQIKEAENFSELARKAIVDEDYPMNFKIQDSINSKANKEFIFGRNEPIQQHYHKWVDKLSSK
;
A
#
# COMPACT_ATOMS: atom_id res chain seq x y z
N MET A 1 -17.77 17.44 7.20
CA MET A 1 -18.15 16.86 5.88
C MET A 1 -19.25 15.83 6.11
N ILE A 2 -20.18 15.69 5.19
CA ILE A 2 -21.19 14.63 5.20
C ILE A 2 -20.95 13.73 3.99
N LYS A 3 -20.98 12.41 4.19
CA LYS A 3 -20.87 11.39 3.13
C LYS A 3 -22.09 10.48 3.19
N LYS A 4 -22.62 10.12 2.03
CA LYS A 4 -23.77 9.19 1.97
C LYS A 4 -23.29 7.78 2.31
N VAL A 5 -24.01 7.08 3.17
CA VAL A 5 -23.73 5.66 3.48
C VAL A 5 -23.83 4.81 2.21
N ASN A 6 -24.71 5.19 1.26
CA ASN A 6 -24.83 4.48 -0.01
C ASN A 6 -23.50 4.42 -0.79
N ASP A 7 -22.65 5.45 -0.69
CA ASP A 7 -21.33 5.47 -1.35
C ASP A 7 -20.40 4.34 -0.87
N TYR A 8 -20.68 3.74 0.31
CA TYR A 8 -19.90 2.67 0.91
C TYR A 8 -20.42 1.26 0.61
N ILE A 9 -21.67 1.14 0.12
CA ILE A 9 -22.35 -0.14 -0.04
C ILE A 9 -22.86 -0.41 -1.45
N ASP A 10 -22.97 0.61 -2.28
CA ASP A 10 -23.41 0.50 -3.67
C ASP A 10 -22.27 -0.05 -4.54
N ASP A 11 -22.47 -1.23 -5.10
CA ASP A 11 -21.43 -1.94 -5.85
C ASP A 11 -21.07 -1.21 -7.16
N ASP A 12 -22.00 -0.48 -7.79
CA ASP A 12 -21.75 0.29 -9.02
C ASP A 12 -20.87 1.52 -8.71
N ILE A 13 -21.16 2.24 -7.63
CA ILE A 13 -20.36 3.38 -7.18
C ILE A 13 -18.94 2.88 -6.85
N ILE A 14 -18.81 1.83 -6.05
CA ILE A 14 -17.51 1.29 -5.63
C ILE A 14 -16.72 0.80 -6.84
N SER A 15 -17.36 0.10 -7.78
CA SER A 15 -16.70 -0.38 -9.00
C SER A 15 -16.18 0.78 -9.86
N SER A 16 -16.98 1.83 -10.03
CA SER A 16 -16.56 3.03 -10.75
C SER A 16 -15.38 3.75 -10.07
N GLU A 17 -15.44 3.92 -8.75
CA GLU A 17 -14.34 4.50 -7.97
C GLU A 17 -13.05 3.68 -8.09
N VAL A 18 -13.14 2.37 -7.93
CA VAL A 18 -11.97 1.48 -8.01
C VAL A 18 -11.37 1.52 -9.41
N SER A 19 -12.19 1.47 -10.46
CA SER A 19 -11.72 1.56 -11.85
C SER A 19 -10.95 2.86 -12.09
N LYS A 20 -11.53 4.00 -11.74
CA LYS A 20 -10.92 5.32 -12.01
C LYS A 20 -9.73 5.63 -11.11
N ILE A 21 -9.76 5.20 -9.85
CA ILE A 21 -8.73 5.57 -8.87
C ILE A 21 -7.56 4.59 -8.87
N PHE A 22 -7.82 3.29 -8.79
CA PHE A 22 -6.76 2.29 -8.64
C PHE A 22 -6.16 1.82 -9.97
N TYR A 23 -6.92 1.89 -11.07
CA TYR A 23 -6.41 1.47 -12.37
C TYR A 23 -5.75 2.60 -13.14
N ASP A 24 -6.32 3.81 -13.08
CA ASP A 24 -5.89 4.92 -13.93
C ASP A 24 -4.85 5.83 -13.26
N HIS A 25 -4.54 5.61 -11.98
CA HIS A 25 -3.54 6.40 -11.26
C HIS A 25 -2.44 5.50 -10.69
N PRO A 26 -1.21 6.06 -10.45
CA PRO A 26 -0.13 5.31 -9.86
C PRO A 26 -0.46 4.88 -8.43
N VAL A 27 -0.31 3.59 -8.17
CA VAL A 27 -0.49 2.97 -6.85
C VAL A 27 0.79 2.24 -6.43
N PRO A 28 1.20 2.28 -5.15
CA PRO A 28 2.25 1.42 -4.66
C PRO A 28 1.81 -0.05 -4.70
N ILE A 29 2.60 -0.91 -5.35
CA ILE A 29 2.34 -2.34 -5.52
C ILE A 29 3.32 -3.24 -4.76
N ALA A 30 4.47 -2.69 -4.39
CA ALA A 30 5.52 -3.37 -3.64
C ALA A 30 6.48 -2.37 -3.01
N LEU A 31 7.34 -2.85 -2.11
CA LEU A 31 8.48 -2.09 -1.62
C LEU A 31 9.74 -2.36 -2.46
N SER A 32 10.57 -1.34 -2.68
CA SER A 32 11.90 -1.49 -3.30
C SER A 32 12.75 -2.54 -2.57
N ALA A 33 12.58 -2.60 -1.25
CA ALA A 33 13.27 -3.55 -0.39
C ALA A 33 12.96 -5.03 -0.69
N GLU A 34 11.85 -5.33 -1.39
CA GLU A 34 11.51 -6.71 -1.81
C GLU A 34 12.31 -7.17 -3.04
N LEU A 35 12.83 -6.23 -3.84
CA LEU A 35 13.51 -6.52 -5.11
C LEU A 35 14.92 -5.89 -5.15
N LYS A 36 15.71 -6.00 -4.08
CA LYS A 36 17.04 -5.35 -3.99
C LYS A 36 18.07 -5.85 -5.00
N LYS A 37 18.02 -7.13 -5.37
CA LYS A 37 19.02 -7.77 -6.22
C LYS A 37 18.61 -7.80 -7.69
N LYS A 38 19.58 -7.79 -8.60
CA LYS A 38 19.36 -8.10 -10.01
C LYS A 38 18.70 -9.47 -10.15
N ASN A 39 17.79 -9.61 -11.10
CA ASN A 39 16.99 -10.83 -11.32
C ASN A 39 16.02 -11.20 -10.17
N SER A 40 15.84 -10.33 -9.17
CA SER A 40 14.77 -10.52 -8.21
C SER A 40 13.41 -10.29 -8.86
N TYR A 41 12.42 -11.03 -8.40
CA TYR A 41 11.04 -10.89 -8.84
C TYR A 41 10.05 -11.05 -7.69
N LYS A 42 8.87 -10.49 -7.90
CA LYS A 42 7.67 -10.73 -7.10
C LYS A 42 6.49 -10.96 -8.03
N ALA A 43 5.84 -12.11 -7.88
CA ALA A 43 4.54 -12.38 -8.51
C ALA A 43 3.45 -12.25 -7.46
N THR A 44 2.47 -11.39 -7.69
CA THR A 44 1.43 -11.04 -6.75
C THR A 44 0.15 -10.67 -7.48
N LYS A 45 -0.86 -10.21 -6.75
CA LYS A 45 -2.12 -9.75 -7.32
C LYS A 45 -2.49 -8.39 -6.72
N ALA A 46 -2.96 -7.47 -7.56
CA ALA A 46 -3.55 -6.21 -7.15
C ALA A 46 -4.99 -6.17 -7.67
N ILE A 47 -5.96 -6.19 -6.76
CA ILE A 47 -7.39 -6.36 -7.06
C ILE A 47 -7.61 -7.67 -7.82
N ASP A 48 -7.97 -7.64 -9.10
CA ASP A 48 -8.10 -8.81 -9.96
C ASP A 48 -6.92 -8.99 -10.94
N THR A 49 -5.99 -8.03 -10.99
CA THR A 49 -4.86 -8.00 -11.93
C THR A 49 -3.68 -8.80 -11.39
N PRO A 50 -3.32 -9.94 -12.01
CA PRO A 50 -2.10 -10.67 -11.64
C PRO A 50 -0.88 -9.92 -12.15
N LEU A 51 0.10 -9.68 -11.26
CA LEU A 51 1.30 -8.90 -11.52
C LEU A 51 2.55 -9.78 -11.46
N LEU A 52 3.49 -9.53 -12.37
CA LEU A 52 4.87 -9.99 -12.32
C LEU A 52 5.78 -8.78 -12.31
N ILE A 53 6.39 -8.52 -11.17
CA ILE A 53 7.32 -7.41 -10.95
C ILE A 53 8.73 -8.00 -11.03
N THR A 54 9.60 -7.43 -11.84
CA THR A 54 10.96 -7.93 -12.05
C THR A 54 11.98 -6.81 -11.92
N ARG A 55 13.15 -7.10 -11.37
CA ARG A 55 14.33 -6.24 -11.55
C ARG A 55 15.27 -6.93 -12.54
N GLY A 56 15.47 -6.30 -13.68
CA GLY A 56 16.35 -6.82 -14.73
C GLY A 56 17.84 -6.80 -14.37
N GLU A 57 18.67 -7.40 -15.22
CA GLU A 57 20.15 -7.31 -15.15
C GLU A 57 20.63 -5.86 -15.25
N ASP A 58 19.87 -5.01 -15.94
CA ASP A 58 20.10 -3.56 -16.07
C ASP A 58 19.74 -2.77 -14.80
N GLY A 59 19.26 -3.46 -13.75
CA GLY A 59 18.82 -2.86 -12.49
C GLY A 59 17.45 -2.19 -12.55
N VAL A 60 16.83 -2.11 -13.72
CA VAL A 60 15.52 -1.46 -13.92
C VAL A 60 14.40 -2.36 -13.44
N VAL A 61 13.47 -1.79 -12.65
CA VAL A 61 12.24 -2.47 -12.24
C VAL A 61 11.18 -2.32 -13.32
N ARG A 62 10.50 -3.41 -13.62
CA ARG A 62 9.38 -3.45 -14.57
C ARG A 62 8.23 -4.24 -13.99
N THR A 63 7.03 -3.88 -14.37
CA THR A 63 5.81 -4.59 -13.97
C THR A 63 5.04 -5.04 -15.20
N PHE A 64 4.66 -6.31 -15.19
CA PHE A 64 3.90 -6.92 -16.27
C PHE A 64 2.60 -7.52 -15.71
N ILE A 65 1.56 -7.57 -16.55
CA ILE A 65 0.43 -8.45 -16.29
C ILE A 65 0.92 -9.89 -16.43
N ASN A 66 0.82 -10.68 -15.37
CA ASN A 66 1.34 -12.05 -15.25
C ASN A 66 0.46 -13.04 -16.02
N ILE A 67 0.25 -12.81 -17.32
CA ILE A 67 -0.61 -13.58 -18.20
C ILE A 67 0.15 -13.96 -19.46
N CYS A 68 0.28 -15.27 -19.71
CA CYS A 68 0.94 -15.82 -20.89
C CYS A 68 0.18 -15.47 -22.18
N LYS A 69 0.87 -14.95 -23.17
CA LYS A 69 0.31 -14.56 -24.48
C LYS A 69 -0.20 -15.73 -25.32
N HIS A 70 0.11 -16.98 -24.92
CA HIS A 70 -0.44 -18.15 -25.60
C HIS A 70 -1.92 -18.36 -25.30
N ARG A 71 -2.28 -18.64 -24.03
CA ARG A 71 -3.66 -18.98 -23.63
C ARG A 71 -4.01 -18.49 -22.23
N GLY A 72 -3.39 -17.40 -21.78
CA GLY A 72 -3.81 -16.70 -20.57
C GLY A 72 -3.41 -17.31 -19.23
N ALA A 73 -2.67 -18.42 -19.19
CA ALA A 73 -2.21 -18.98 -17.92
C ALA A 73 -1.16 -18.07 -17.26
N PRO A 74 -1.04 -18.07 -15.92
CA PRO A 74 0.02 -17.35 -15.24
C PRO A 74 1.41 -17.80 -15.72
N VAL A 75 2.28 -16.83 -15.99
CA VAL A 75 3.68 -17.12 -16.38
C VAL A 75 4.49 -17.54 -15.17
N CYS A 76 4.19 -16.96 -14.01
CA CYS A 76 4.86 -17.25 -12.75
C CYS A 76 3.83 -17.44 -11.63
N PRO A 77 3.92 -18.49 -10.81
CA PRO A 77 3.12 -18.62 -9.59
C PRO A 77 3.39 -17.47 -8.63
N GLU A 78 2.42 -17.14 -7.80
CA GLU A 78 2.59 -16.13 -6.75
C GLU A 78 3.78 -16.48 -5.83
N GLY A 79 4.49 -15.45 -5.39
CA GLY A 79 5.69 -15.57 -4.58
C GLY A 79 6.79 -14.60 -5.02
N ARG A 80 7.98 -14.79 -4.46
CA ARG A 80 9.16 -13.99 -4.76
C ARG A 80 10.42 -14.85 -4.82
N GLY A 81 11.45 -14.36 -5.50
CA GLY A 81 12.73 -15.05 -5.63
C GLY A 81 13.65 -14.36 -6.60
N GLU A 82 14.65 -15.11 -7.09
CA GLU A 82 15.67 -14.63 -8.02
C GLU A 82 15.67 -15.55 -9.25
N LYS A 83 15.32 -15.04 -10.42
CA LYS A 83 15.45 -15.71 -11.73
C LYS A 83 15.31 -14.71 -12.87
N SER A 84 16.00 -14.98 -13.98
CA SER A 84 15.99 -14.15 -15.19
C SER A 84 15.03 -14.65 -16.27
N LYS A 85 14.43 -15.84 -16.08
CA LYS A 85 13.55 -16.48 -17.05
C LYS A 85 12.34 -17.07 -16.35
N PHE A 86 11.18 -16.94 -16.98
CA PHE A 86 9.89 -17.34 -16.45
C PHE A 86 9.21 -18.29 -17.43
N ASN A 87 8.93 -19.51 -16.99
CA ASN A 87 8.28 -20.54 -17.80
C ASN A 87 6.80 -20.63 -17.44
N CYS A 88 5.94 -20.33 -18.39
CA CYS A 88 4.52 -20.60 -18.23
C CYS A 88 4.30 -22.07 -17.89
N THR A 89 3.62 -22.32 -16.77
CA THR A 89 3.43 -23.68 -16.25
C THR A 89 2.51 -24.54 -17.11
N TYR A 90 1.77 -23.95 -18.05
CA TYR A 90 0.83 -24.68 -18.90
C TYR A 90 1.51 -25.33 -20.11
N HIS A 91 2.23 -24.55 -20.94
CA HIS A 91 2.84 -25.05 -22.18
C HIS A 91 4.31 -24.68 -22.34
N GLY A 92 4.99 -24.23 -21.28
CA GLY A 92 6.42 -23.96 -21.28
C GLY A 92 6.88 -22.79 -22.14
N TRP A 93 5.98 -21.85 -22.52
CA TRP A 93 6.40 -20.60 -23.14
C TRP A 93 7.27 -19.82 -22.15
N MET A 94 8.45 -19.41 -22.61
CA MET A 94 9.47 -18.80 -21.74
C MET A 94 9.61 -17.33 -22.04
N TYR A 95 9.56 -16.52 -21.00
CA TYR A 95 9.76 -15.07 -21.04
C TYR A 95 11.02 -14.69 -20.25
N ASP A 96 11.70 -13.64 -20.69
CA ASP A 96 12.77 -13.02 -19.90
C ASP A 96 12.22 -12.02 -18.88
N ASN A 97 13.12 -11.43 -18.07
CA ASN A 97 12.77 -10.41 -17.07
C ASN A 97 12.47 -9.03 -17.65
N LYS A 98 12.49 -8.88 -18.99
CA LYS A 98 12.00 -7.72 -19.74
C LYS A 98 10.65 -7.98 -20.42
N GLY A 99 10.04 -9.12 -20.10
CA GLY A 99 8.74 -9.54 -20.62
C GLY A 99 8.76 -10.11 -22.05
N SER A 100 9.91 -10.21 -22.70
CA SER A 100 10.01 -10.73 -24.07
C SER A 100 9.89 -12.25 -24.12
N LEU A 101 9.14 -12.78 -25.07
CA LEU A 101 9.08 -14.22 -25.34
C LEU A 101 10.41 -14.66 -25.94
N ILE A 102 11.11 -15.57 -25.27
CA ILE A 102 12.44 -16.04 -25.66
C ILE A 102 12.47 -17.49 -26.13
N ASN A 103 11.43 -18.27 -25.80
CA ASN A 103 11.34 -19.65 -26.26
C ASN A 103 9.89 -20.16 -26.27
N ILE A 104 9.57 -20.99 -27.25
CA ILE A 104 8.34 -21.77 -27.35
C ILE A 104 8.71 -23.26 -27.30
N PHE A 105 8.13 -24.00 -26.36
CA PHE A 105 8.35 -25.44 -26.25
C PHE A 105 7.87 -26.13 -27.56
N LYS A 106 8.74 -26.94 -28.18
CA LYS A 106 8.49 -27.59 -29.47
C LYS A 106 8.05 -26.58 -30.57
N SER A 107 8.75 -25.45 -30.68
CA SER A 107 8.45 -24.38 -31.62
C SER A 107 8.26 -24.85 -33.08
N ASN A 108 8.97 -25.91 -33.49
CA ASN A 108 8.85 -26.51 -34.80
C ASN A 108 7.44 -27.09 -35.14
N THR A 109 6.61 -27.28 -34.09
CA THR A 109 5.21 -27.76 -34.28
C THR A 109 4.19 -26.62 -34.35
N PHE A 110 4.64 -25.37 -34.08
CA PHE A 110 3.78 -24.17 -34.03
C PHE A 110 3.58 -23.51 -35.38
N GLY A 111 4.35 -23.89 -36.42
CA GLY A 111 4.42 -23.16 -37.68
C GLY A 111 5.21 -21.84 -37.55
N ASP A 112 5.06 -20.98 -38.57
CA ASP A 112 5.79 -19.70 -38.60
C ASP A 112 5.09 -18.66 -37.73
N ILE A 113 5.70 -18.39 -36.54
CA ILE A 113 5.24 -17.38 -35.63
C ILE A 113 6.35 -16.32 -35.45
N ASP A 114 6.02 -15.06 -35.66
CA ASP A 114 6.93 -13.96 -35.32
C ASP A 114 6.99 -13.78 -33.78
N THR A 115 7.95 -14.44 -33.16
CA THR A 115 8.16 -14.37 -31.69
C THR A 115 8.80 -13.08 -31.23
N LYS A 116 9.43 -12.29 -32.15
CA LYS A 116 10.18 -11.08 -31.79
C LYS A 116 9.31 -9.98 -31.21
N ASN A 117 8.05 -9.95 -31.62
CA ASN A 117 7.06 -8.96 -31.18
C ASN A 117 6.13 -9.45 -30.06
N ILE A 118 6.31 -10.70 -29.59
CA ILE A 118 5.50 -11.23 -28.50
C ILE A 118 6.14 -10.85 -27.16
N LYS A 119 5.43 -10.05 -26.38
CA LYS A 119 5.84 -9.62 -25.04
C LYS A 119 4.66 -9.71 -24.08
N LEU A 120 4.96 -9.89 -22.79
CA LEU A 120 3.99 -9.66 -21.72
C LEU A 120 3.46 -8.22 -21.79
N THR A 121 2.22 -8.02 -21.38
CA THR A 121 1.67 -6.66 -21.29
C THR A 121 2.39 -5.92 -20.16
N GLU A 122 3.16 -4.90 -20.53
CA GLU A 122 3.90 -4.06 -19.59
C GLU A 122 2.99 -2.93 -19.09
N LEU A 123 3.02 -2.70 -17.79
CA LEU A 123 2.32 -1.59 -17.15
C LEU A 123 3.28 -0.41 -16.97
N PHE A 124 2.74 0.81 -16.85
CA PHE A 124 3.53 1.90 -16.29
C PHE A 124 4.13 1.44 -14.95
N CYS A 125 5.43 1.62 -14.80
CA CYS A 125 6.14 1.21 -13.59
C CYS A 125 7.31 2.16 -13.32
N GLU A 126 7.39 2.65 -12.09
CA GLU A 126 8.51 3.46 -11.61
C GLU A 126 8.88 3.08 -10.19
N GLU A 127 10.19 2.97 -9.90
CA GLU A 127 10.70 2.78 -8.55
C GLU A 127 11.08 4.13 -7.98
N LYS A 128 10.40 4.58 -6.92
CA LYS A 128 10.60 5.90 -6.32
C LYS A 128 10.26 5.89 -4.83
N SER A 129 11.07 6.60 -4.03
CA SER A 129 10.88 6.83 -2.58
C SER A 129 10.64 5.55 -1.78
N GLY A 130 11.34 4.46 -2.16
CA GLY A 130 11.25 3.16 -1.48
C GLY A 130 10.08 2.28 -1.90
N PHE A 131 9.25 2.73 -2.83
CA PHE A 131 8.14 1.97 -3.40
C PHE A 131 8.33 1.64 -4.87
N ILE A 132 7.65 0.60 -5.32
CA ILE A 132 7.42 0.29 -6.72
C ILE A 132 5.98 0.68 -7.01
N TRP A 133 5.82 1.61 -7.95
CA TRP A 133 4.54 2.18 -8.37
C TRP A 133 4.13 1.61 -9.72
N ALA A 134 2.84 1.40 -9.93
CA ALA A 134 2.30 1.04 -11.23
C ALA A 134 0.91 1.65 -11.44
N CYS A 135 0.53 1.85 -12.72
CA CYS A 135 -0.87 1.99 -13.11
C CYS A 135 -1.38 0.61 -13.55
N LEU A 136 -2.52 0.16 -13.02
CA LEU A 136 -3.04 -1.18 -13.35
C LEU A 136 -3.68 -1.23 -14.74
N ASN A 137 -4.06 -0.08 -15.31
CA ASN A 137 -4.51 0.07 -16.68
C ASN A 137 -3.29 0.18 -17.63
N PRO A 138 -3.07 -0.76 -18.56
CA PRO A 138 -1.90 -0.78 -19.44
C PRO A 138 -1.85 0.39 -20.44
N ASP A 139 -2.97 1.04 -20.69
CA ASP A 139 -3.06 2.14 -21.66
C ASP A 139 -2.64 3.48 -21.06
N ILE A 140 -2.45 3.53 -19.73
CA ILE A 140 -2.08 4.76 -19.03
C ILE A 140 -0.56 4.96 -19.07
N LYS A 141 -0.16 6.17 -19.43
CA LYS A 141 1.18 6.73 -19.22
C LYS A 141 1.10 7.83 -18.19
N TYR A 142 2.03 7.83 -17.26
CA TYR A 142 1.98 8.77 -16.14
C TYR A 142 3.34 9.44 -15.90
N ASN A 143 3.33 10.61 -15.32
CA ASN A 143 4.50 11.22 -14.71
C ASN A 143 4.36 11.11 -13.19
N LEU A 144 5.10 10.21 -12.58
CA LEU A 144 4.97 9.93 -11.15
C LEU A 144 5.37 11.15 -10.29
N SER A 145 6.35 11.96 -10.74
CA SER A 145 6.73 13.18 -10.00
C SER A 145 5.58 14.19 -9.91
N ASP A 146 4.78 14.34 -10.96
CA ASP A 146 3.61 15.22 -10.93
C ASP A 146 2.51 14.67 -9.98
N TRP A 147 2.41 13.34 -9.86
CA TRP A 147 1.49 12.69 -8.93
C TRP A 147 1.93 12.85 -7.49
N MET A 148 3.20 12.65 -7.21
CA MET A 148 3.77 12.74 -5.87
C MET A 148 3.98 14.18 -5.41
N ASN A 149 4.34 15.07 -6.34
CA ASN A 149 4.63 16.47 -6.05
C ASN A 149 5.66 16.59 -4.89
N GLU A 150 5.46 17.52 -3.96
CA GLU A 150 6.32 17.74 -2.79
C GLU A 150 6.33 16.54 -1.80
N PHE A 151 5.35 15.64 -1.89
CA PHE A 151 5.31 14.43 -1.09
C PHE A 151 6.45 13.45 -1.36
N GLU A 152 7.08 13.56 -2.55
CA GLU A 152 8.28 12.79 -2.88
C GLU A 152 9.40 13.03 -1.86
N SER A 153 9.66 14.31 -1.53
CA SER A 153 10.67 14.68 -0.53
C SER A 153 10.35 14.13 0.86
N GLU A 154 9.08 14.15 1.26
CA GLU A 154 8.64 13.61 2.55
C GLU A 154 8.95 12.11 2.69
N LEU A 155 8.71 11.34 1.63
CA LEU A 155 9.00 9.90 1.64
C LEU A 155 10.50 9.61 1.50
N ASP A 156 11.23 10.43 0.75
CA ASP A 156 12.68 10.27 0.60
C ASP A 156 13.42 10.50 1.92
N ASP A 157 12.96 11.44 2.75
CA ASP A 157 13.52 11.71 4.08
C ASP A 157 13.37 10.51 5.02
N ILE A 158 12.33 9.67 4.85
CA ILE A 158 12.19 8.42 5.61
C ILE A 158 13.25 7.39 5.19
N GLY A 159 13.66 7.42 3.92
CA GLY A 159 14.70 6.55 3.39
C GLY A 159 14.34 5.07 3.30
N LEU A 160 13.06 4.73 3.12
CA LEU A 160 12.51 3.35 3.11
C LEU A 160 13.25 2.39 2.19
N LYS A 161 13.86 2.87 1.13
CA LYS A 161 14.67 2.08 0.19
C LYS A 161 15.77 1.27 0.87
N ASN A 162 16.32 1.80 1.97
CA ASN A 162 17.44 1.22 2.70
C ASN A 162 17.01 0.29 3.83
N TRP A 163 15.75 0.34 4.22
CA TRP A 163 15.24 -0.42 5.36
C TRP A 163 15.20 -1.93 5.09
N TYR A 164 15.31 -2.70 6.14
CA TYR A 164 15.22 -4.16 6.12
C TYR A 164 13.78 -4.61 6.38
N ILE A 165 13.25 -5.52 5.58
CA ILE A 165 11.93 -6.12 5.81
C ILE A 165 12.11 -7.24 6.83
N PHE A 166 11.72 -6.98 8.07
CA PHE A 166 11.74 -7.99 9.13
C PHE A 166 10.60 -9.00 8.98
N LYS A 167 9.40 -8.51 8.66
CA LYS A 167 8.22 -9.37 8.51
C LYS A 167 7.25 -8.79 7.49
N SER A 168 6.56 -9.67 6.77
CA SER A 168 5.44 -9.32 5.89
C SER A 168 4.26 -10.23 6.20
N THR A 169 3.07 -9.65 6.34
CA THR A 169 1.83 -10.37 6.67
C THR A 169 0.69 -9.86 5.81
N THR A 170 -0.17 -10.77 5.35
CA THR A 170 -1.38 -10.43 4.61
C THR A 170 -2.60 -10.60 5.51
N ILE A 171 -3.49 -9.62 5.49
CA ILE A 171 -4.67 -9.55 6.34
C ILE A 171 -5.90 -9.23 5.49
N ASN A 172 -7.01 -9.94 5.71
CA ASN A 172 -8.30 -9.60 5.12
C ASN A 172 -8.96 -8.49 5.92
N GLY A 173 -9.45 -7.46 5.22
CA GLY A 173 -10.09 -6.30 5.82
C GLY A 173 -11.48 -6.01 5.26
N PRO A 174 -12.17 -5.00 5.81
CA PRO A 174 -13.49 -4.56 5.34
C PRO A 174 -13.39 -3.88 3.96
N ARG A 175 -14.50 -3.41 3.41
CA ARG A 175 -14.54 -2.61 2.17
C ARG A 175 -13.58 -1.43 2.25
N TRP A 176 -12.97 -1.08 1.14
CA TRP A 176 -11.79 -0.22 1.09
C TRP A 176 -11.99 1.18 1.73
N LYS A 177 -13.15 1.83 1.56
CA LYS A 177 -13.40 3.14 2.20
C LYS A 177 -13.53 3.01 3.72
N ILE A 178 -14.20 1.97 4.22
CA ILE A 178 -14.30 1.71 5.66
C ILE A 178 -12.91 1.41 6.25
N CYS A 179 -12.12 0.62 5.52
CA CYS A 179 -10.75 0.34 5.92
C CYS A 179 -9.92 1.63 6.04
N TRP A 180 -10.00 2.49 5.01
CA TRP A 180 -9.26 3.76 5.02
C TRP A 180 -9.79 4.76 6.03
N ASP A 181 -11.08 4.83 6.26
CA ASP A 181 -11.63 5.67 7.33
C ASP A 181 -11.01 5.32 8.69
N GLY A 182 -10.79 4.02 8.97
CA GLY A 182 -10.09 3.58 10.17
C GLY A 182 -8.60 3.99 10.20
N TYR A 183 -7.87 3.83 9.08
CA TYR A 183 -6.46 4.25 9.00
C TYR A 183 -6.23 5.75 9.17
N LEU A 184 -7.21 6.56 8.80
CA LEU A 184 -7.13 8.02 8.78
C LEU A 184 -7.72 8.67 10.02
N ASP A 185 -8.33 7.89 10.91
CA ASP A 185 -9.01 8.38 12.09
C ASP A 185 -8.14 8.26 13.34
N GLY A 186 -7.89 9.38 14.01
CA GLY A 186 -7.27 9.38 15.34
C GLY A 186 -8.27 9.58 16.48
N TYR A 187 -9.52 9.91 16.16
CA TYR A 187 -10.55 10.19 17.15
C TYR A 187 -10.98 8.93 17.92
N HIS A 188 -10.92 7.76 17.27
CA HIS A 188 -11.27 6.48 17.88
C HIS A 188 -10.21 5.93 18.86
N HIS A 189 -8.98 6.45 18.84
CA HIS A 189 -7.84 5.86 19.55
C HIS A 189 -8.14 5.52 21.02
N HIS A 190 -8.81 6.41 21.77
CA HIS A 190 -9.07 6.17 23.19
C HIS A 190 -10.09 5.05 23.43
N MET A 191 -11.01 4.85 22.50
CA MET A 191 -12.11 3.87 22.68
C MET A 191 -11.75 2.50 22.12
N VAL A 192 -11.04 2.47 20.98
CA VAL A 192 -10.70 1.22 20.27
C VAL A 192 -9.33 0.69 20.73
N HIS A 193 -8.42 1.58 21.10
CA HIS A 193 -7.02 1.26 21.46
C HIS A 193 -6.64 1.61 22.90
N PRO A 194 -7.44 1.28 23.92
CA PRO A 194 -7.18 1.73 25.28
C PRO A 194 -5.86 1.17 25.87
N GLU A 195 -5.42 0.01 25.40
CA GLU A 195 -4.21 -0.67 25.89
C GLU A 195 -3.04 -0.64 24.89
N THR A 196 -3.25 -0.10 23.70
CA THR A 196 -2.22 0.00 22.65
C THR A 196 -1.89 1.46 22.35
N VAL A 197 -2.12 1.93 21.12
CA VAL A 197 -1.72 3.27 20.67
C VAL A 197 -2.48 4.39 21.38
N GLY A 198 -3.74 4.19 21.73
CA GLY A 198 -4.59 5.19 22.40
C GLY A 198 -4.16 5.52 23.83
N LYS A 199 -3.43 4.59 24.49
CA LYS A 199 -2.94 4.78 25.85
C LYS A 199 -2.10 6.05 26.02
N ASN A 200 -1.30 6.37 25.00
CA ASN A 200 -0.33 7.46 25.04
C ASN A 200 -0.66 8.63 24.12
N THR A 201 -1.73 8.56 23.31
CA THR A 201 -2.07 9.58 22.30
C THR A 201 -3.01 10.64 22.88
N ILE A 202 -2.89 11.89 22.40
CA ILE A 202 -3.84 12.97 22.64
C ILE A 202 -4.75 13.07 21.42
N VAL A 203 -6.02 12.69 21.58
CA VAL A 203 -6.98 12.48 20.49
C VAL A 203 -7.25 13.72 19.62
N ASN A 204 -7.25 14.90 20.21
CA ASN A 204 -7.62 16.15 19.50
C ASN A 204 -6.41 17.05 19.19
N LEU A 205 -5.19 16.56 19.37
CA LEU A 205 -3.98 17.28 19.02
C LEU A 205 -3.40 16.68 17.73
N ILE A 206 -3.79 17.25 16.60
CA ILE A 206 -3.47 16.77 15.27
C ILE A 206 -2.84 17.91 14.47
N ALA A 207 -1.68 17.65 13.86
CA ALA A 207 -1.12 18.45 12.77
C ALA A 207 -1.39 17.72 11.46
N HIS A 208 -1.70 18.46 10.38
CA HIS A 208 -2.08 17.86 9.10
C HIS A 208 -1.58 18.71 7.92
N ASP A 209 -0.81 18.09 7.04
CA ASP A 209 -0.29 18.66 5.80
C ASP A 209 -0.79 17.86 4.60
N THR A 210 -0.99 18.52 3.46
CA THR A 210 -1.52 17.92 2.23
C THR A 210 -0.61 18.17 1.04
N TYR A 211 -0.40 17.14 0.23
CA TYR A 211 0.47 17.14 -0.95
C TYR A 211 -0.31 16.52 -2.12
N GLY A 212 -1.11 17.35 -2.79
CA GLY A 212 -2.06 16.81 -3.76
C GLY A 212 -3.01 15.78 -3.12
N PRO A 213 -3.09 14.53 -3.60
CA PRO A 213 -3.93 13.50 -3.00
C PRO A 213 -3.32 12.89 -1.72
N HIS A 214 -2.01 13.02 -1.55
CA HIS A 214 -1.28 12.47 -0.42
C HIS A 214 -1.34 13.40 0.79
N GLN A 215 -1.01 12.88 1.95
CA GLN A 215 -1.05 13.67 3.18
C GLN A 215 -0.12 13.11 4.25
N ARG A 216 0.33 14.00 5.12
CA ARG A 216 1.06 13.71 6.34
C ARG A 216 0.28 14.23 7.53
N PHE A 217 0.22 13.48 8.59
CA PHE A 217 -0.39 13.94 9.83
C PHE A 217 0.32 13.38 11.05
N ALA A 218 0.23 14.11 12.14
CA ALA A 218 0.83 13.75 13.40
C ALA A 218 -0.16 13.86 14.55
N PHE A 219 -0.11 12.90 15.45
CA PHE A 219 -0.80 12.94 16.74
C PHE A 219 0.19 13.26 17.84
N GLY A 220 -0.19 14.19 18.75
CA GLY A 220 0.57 14.45 19.96
C GLY A 220 0.49 13.29 20.94
N LEU A 221 1.61 13.01 21.61
CA LEU A 221 1.65 12.10 22.75
C LEU A 221 1.43 12.86 24.05
N LYS A 222 1.02 12.15 25.12
CA LYS A 222 0.74 12.76 26.45
C LYS A 222 1.95 13.50 27.06
N ASN A 223 3.17 13.13 26.67
CA ASN A 223 4.40 13.78 27.09
C ASN A 223 4.81 15.00 26.25
N ILE A 224 3.99 15.45 25.29
CA ILE A 224 4.35 16.56 24.37
C ILE A 224 4.67 17.86 25.12
N ASN A 225 4.04 18.09 26.28
CA ASN A 225 4.31 19.25 27.11
C ASN A 225 5.74 19.29 27.66
N GLU A 226 6.50 18.20 27.62
CA GLU A 226 7.90 18.17 28.04
C GLU A 226 8.79 19.00 27.10
N LEU A 227 8.40 19.11 25.81
CA LEU A 227 9.11 19.96 24.85
C LEU A 227 9.18 21.41 25.27
N SER A 228 8.20 21.94 26.01
CA SER A 228 8.21 23.31 26.51
C SER A 228 9.32 23.59 27.56
N LYS A 229 9.96 22.53 28.05
CA LYS A 229 11.06 22.61 29.06
C LYS A 229 12.44 22.42 28.43
N ILE A 230 12.49 22.18 27.13
CA ILE A 230 13.71 21.87 26.38
C ILE A 230 13.87 22.96 25.31
N ASP A 231 15.10 23.41 25.06
CA ASP A 231 15.39 24.36 23.98
C ASP A 231 14.97 23.72 22.65
N GLU A 232 14.39 24.50 21.74
CA GLU A 232 13.84 24.01 20.45
C GLU A 232 14.89 23.27 19.58
N LYS A 233 16.16 23.71 19.67
CA LYS A 233 17.30 23.07 18.98
C LYS A 233 17.60 21.63 19.47
N ASP A 234 17.14 21.29 20.67
CA ASP A 234 17.35 20.00 21.33
C ASP A 234 16.07 19.13 21.30
N TRP A 235 15.05 19.53 20.54
CA TRP A 235 13.83 18.75 20.39
C TRP A 235 14.09 17.47 19.59
N GLU A 236 13.52 16.38 20.09
CA GLU A 236 13.41 15.08 19.40
C GLU A 236 11.91 14.79 19.19
N PRO A 237 11.28 15.39 18.16
CA PRO A 237 9.82 15.32 17.97
C PRO A 237 9.27 13.89 17.92
N GLU A 238 10.03 12.94 17.37
CA GLU A 238 9.66 11.53 17.24
C GLU A 238 9.34 10.86 18.58
N ASN A 239 9.85 11.39 19.70
CA ASN A 239 9.55 10.91 21.04
C ASN A 239 8.22 11.47 21.59
N HIS A 240 7.66 12.51 20.95
CA HIS A 240 6.52 13.29 21.45
C HIS A 240 5.32 13.31 20.50
N ILE A 241 5.48 12.81 19.29
CA ILE A 241 4.43 12.69 18.27
C ILE A 241 4.43 11.31 17.62
N ARG A 242 3.35 11.00 16.93
CA ARG A 242 3.29 9.87 15.98
C ARG A 242 2.96 10.40 14.62
N LEU A 243 3.89 10.23 13.70
CA LEU A 243 3.82 10.70 12.33
C LEU A 243 3.31 9.58 11.42
N ILE A 244 2.38 9.91 10.54
CA ILE A 244 1.81 9.00 9.56
C ILE A 244 1.79 9.68 8.20
N HIS A 245 2.28 8.98 7.19
CA HIS A 245 2.20 9.37 5.79
C HIS A 245 1.17 8.49 5.08
N THR A 246 0.17 9.12 4.48
CA THR A 246 -0.82 8.41 3.66
C THR A 246 -0.54 8.62 2.20
N ILE A 247 -0.29 7.53 1.53
CA ILE A 247 -0.04 7.45 0.10
C ILE A 247 -1.36 7.10 -0.58
N PHE A 248 -2.05 8.11 -1.09
CA PHE A 248 -3.33 7.87 -1.77
C PHE A 248 -3.14 7.01 -3.03
N PRO A 249 -4.03 6.04 -3.33
CA PRO A 249 -5.21 5.68 -2.56
C PRO A 249 -4.99 4.56 -1.53
N ASN A 250 -3.81 3.89 -1.50
CA ASN A 250 -3.71 2.56 -0.92
C ASN A 250 -2.47 2.30 -0.06
N GLY A 251 -1.68 3.32 0.27
CA GLY A 251 -0.46 3.16 1.06
C GLY A 251 -0.47 3.94 2.37
N SER A 252 0.15 3.40 3.39
CA SER A 252 0.43 4.09 4.67
C SER A 252 1.82 3.74 5.16
N VAL A 253 2.54 4.76 5.63
CA VAL A 253 3.80 4.63 6.38
C VAL A 253 3.54 5.19 7.76
N SER A 254 3.59 4.36 8.77
CA SER A 254 3.15 4.72 10.11
C SER A 254 4.05 4.13 11.19
N ALA A 255 3.84 4.60 12.41
CA ALA A 255 4.53 4.10 13.59
C ALA A 255 6.06 4.10 13.47
N ILE A 256 6.63 5.12 12.77
CA ILE A 256 8.08 5.30 12.74
C ILE A 256 8.53 5.59 14.17
N GLN A 257 9.22 4.63 14.75
CA GLN A 257 9.74 4.70 16.12
C GLN A 257 11.18 4.19 16.13
N ASN A 258 12.11 5.07 16.45
CA ASN A 258 13.54 4.73 16.55
C ASN A 258 14.01 3.98 15.29
N GLN A 259 14.02 2.64 15.35
CA GLN A 259 14.54 1.77 14.28
C GLN A 259 13.46 0.91 13.62
N HIS A 260 12.19 1.19 13.86
CA HIS A 260 11.07 0.39 13.32
C HIS A 260 10.05 1.25 12.59
N CYS A 261 9.40 0.66 11.59
CA CYS A 261 8.36 1.30 10.80
C CYS A 261 7.33 0.26 10.34
N LEU A 262 6.06 0.65 10.30
CA LEU A 262 4.98 -0.12 9.70
C LEU A 262 4.62 0.49 8.35
N VAL A 263 4.67 -0.32 7.29
CA VAL A 263 4.11 0.05 5.98
C VAL A 263 2.94 -0.86 5.67
N SER A 264 1.83 -0.27 5.26
CA SER A 264 0.64 -1.00 4.80
C SER A 264 0.34 -0.65 3.34
N ILE A 265 0.07 -1.67 2.51
CA ILE A 265 -0.46 -1.53 1.15
C ILE A 265 -1.79 -2.26 1.12
N VAL A 266 -2.87 -1.54 0.80
CA VAL A 266 -4.25 -2.03 0.88
C VAL A 266 -4.87 -2.04 -0.51
N PHE A 267 -5.33 -3.20 -0.98
CA PHE A 267 -6.09 -3.31 -2.21
C PHE A 267 -7.50 -3.83 -1.95
N PRO A 268 -8.51 -3.33 -2.67
CA PRO A 268 -9.83 -3.96 -2.71
C PRO A 268 -9.72 -5.43 -3.15
N THR A 269 -10.58 -6.29 -2.61
CA THR A 269 -10.75 -7.66 -3.14
C THR A 269 -11.37 -7.63 -4.53
N PRO A 270 -11.22 -8.70 -5.36
CA PRO A 270 -11.81 -8.73 -6.70
C PRO A 270 -13.33 -8.57 -6.73
N ASP A 271 -14.03 -9.00 -5.68
CA ASP A 271 -15.48 -8.84 -5.51
C ASP A 271 -15.87 -7.49 -4.89
N LEU A 272 -14.89 -6.64 -4.58
CA LEU A 272 -15.04 -5.32 -3.97
C LEU A 272 -15.74 -5.28 -2.60
N LYS A 273 -15.87 -6.45 -1.94
CA LYS A 273 -16.58 -6.58 -0.66
C LYS A 273 -15.67 -6.57 0.56
N GLY A 274 -14.37 -6.51 0.32
CA GLY A 274 -13.34 -6.44 1.34
C GLY A 274 -12.06 -5.81 0.80
N THR A 275 -11.00 -5.96 1.57
CA THR A 275 -9.63 -5.56 1.22
C THR A 275 -8.64 -6.66 1.55
N ILE A 276 -7.53 -6.66 0.83
CA ILE A 276 -6.30 -7.38 1.17
C ILE A 276 -5.27 -6.34 1.59
N THR A 277 -4.86 -6.38 2.84
CA THR A 277 -3.80 -5.52 3.36
C THR A 277 -2.52 -6.31 3.48
N THR A 278 -1.46 -5.86 2.79
CA THR A 278 -0.10 -6.34 3.03
C THR A 278 0.59 -5.39 4.00
N GLN A 279 0.95 -5.90 5.16
CA GLN A 279 1.71 -5.17 6.18
C GLN A 279 3.16 -5.60 6.16
N TYR A 280 4.05 -4.62 6.24
CA TYR A 280 5.49 -4.80 6.34
C TYR A 280 5.97 -4.18 7.64
N ILE A 281 6.62 -4.98 8.46
CA ILE A 281 7.41 -4.50 9.60
C ILE A 281 8.83 -4.31 9.08
N LEU A 282 9.28 -3.07 9.12
CA LEU A 282 10.60 -2.68 8.66
C LEU A 282 11.49 -2.33 9.87
N CYS A 283 12.75 -2.72 9.77
CA CYS A 283 13.81 -2.26 10.66
C CYS A 283 14.78 -1.40 9.86
N LEU A 284 15.33 -0.35 10.46
CA LEU A 284 16.33 0.51 9.82
C LEU A 284 17.52 -0.31 9.33
N GLU A 285 17.96 -1.29 10.15
CA GLU A 285 18.96 -2.29 9.79
C GLU A 285 18.46 -3.69 10.08
N GLU A 286 19.10 -4.70 9.49
CA GLU A 286 18.84 -6.11 9.79
C GLU A 286 19.13 -6.41 11.27
N PRO A 287 18.15 -6.87 12.07
CA PRO A 287 18.37 -7.17 13.47
C PRO A 287 19.26 -8.41 13.60
N LYS A 288 20.38 -8.28 14.33
CA LYS A 288 21.41 -9.32 14.47
C LYS A 288 21.50 -9.90 15.87
N THR A 289 21.14 -9.11 16.89
CA THR A 289 21.17 -9.57 18.29
C THR A 289 19.79 -10.07 18.74
N LYS A 290 19.77 -10.87 19.80
CA LYS A 290 18.52 -11.38 20.39
C LYS A 290 17.63 -10.21 20.87
N GLU A 291 18.24 -9.17 21.37
CA GLU A 291 17.57 -7.96 21.87
C GLU A 291 16.89 -7.22 20.69
N GLN A 292 17.62 -6.97 19.60
CA GLN A 292 17.08 -6.34 18.38
C GLN A 292 15.94 -7.14 17.77
N ILE A 293 16.10 -8.47 17.69
CA ILE A 293 15.03 -9.37 17.17
C ILE A 293 13.80 -9.27 18.07
N LYS A 294 13.97 -9.29 19.40
CA LYS A 294 12.87 -9.18 20.36
C LYS A 294 12.16 -7.83 20.26
N GLU A 295 12.89 -6.75 20.06
CA GLU A 295 12.30 -5.41 19.86
C GLU A 295 11.47 -5.37 18.58
N ALA A 296 11.97 -5.91 17.47
CA ALA A 296 11.22 -6.02 16.21
C ALA A 296 9.98 -6.91 16.33
N GLU A 297 10.06 -8.02 17.07
CA GLU A 297 8.91 -8.87 17.38
C GLU A 297 7.87 -8.15 18.24
N ASN A 298 8.28 -7.41 19.27
CA ASN A 298 7.40 -6.63 20.12
C ASN A 298 6.67 -5.54 19.31
N PHE A 299 7.39 -4.83 18.43
CA PHE A 299 6.81 -3.85 17.52
C PHE A 299 5.82 -4.50 16.56
N SER A 300 6.18 -5.66 15.98
CA SER A 300 5.29 -6.45 15.11
C SER A 300 4.01 -6.86 15.82
N GLU A 301 4.10 -7.30 17.06
CA GLU A 301 2.93 -7.73 17.85
C GLU A 301 2.05 -6.54 18.25
N LEU A 302 2.63 -5.40 18.60
CA LEU A 302 1.88 -4.17 18.87
C LEU A 302 1.09 -3.72 17.63
N ALA A 303 1.73 -3.69 16.45
CA ALA A 303 1.09 -3.34 15.20
C ALA A 303 -0.03 -4.33 14.83
N ARG A 304 0.23 -5.63 15.00
CA ARG A 304 -0.77 -6.67 14.77
C ARG A 304 -1.99 -6.49 15.69
N LYS A 305 -1.76 -6.30 16.99
CA LYS A 305 -2.82 -6.12 17.97
C LYS A 305 -3.69 -4.91 17.64
N ALA A 306 -3.08 -3.77 17.37
CA ALA A 306 -3.82 -2.56 17.04
C ALA A 306 -4.72 -2.75 15.81
N ILE A 307 -4.21 -3.36 14.74
CA ILE A 307 -4.94 -3.43 13.47
C ILE A 307 -5.83 -4.68 13.39
N VAL A 308 -5.29 -5.85 13.73
CA VAL A 308 -6.02 -7.11 13.54
C VAL A 308 -7.01 -7.39 14.65
N ASP A 309 -6.65 -7.07 15.91
CA ASP A 309 -7.48 -7.39 17.07
C ASP A 309 -8.40 -6.23 17.47
N GLU A 310 -8.08 -4.99 17.11
CA GLU A 310 -8.80 -3.79 17.55
C GLU A 310 -9.49 -3.07 16.37
N ASP A 311 -8.76 -2.55 15.36
CA ASP A 311 -9.34 -1.78 14.24
C ASP A 311 -10.27 -2.59 13.36
N TYR A 312 -9.78 -3.69 12.80
CA TYR A 312 -10.52 -4.44 11.80
C TYR A 312 -11.81 -5.06 12.35
N PRO A 313 -11.86 -5.60 13.57
CA PRO A 313 -13.12 -6.05 14.17
C PRO A 313 -14.16 -4.93 14.29
N MET A 314 -13.74 -3.70 14.62
CA MET A 314 -14.65 -2.55 14.66
C MET A 314 -15.12 -2.15 13.26
N ASN A 315 -14.20 -2.11 12.31
CA ASN A 315 -14.51 -1.77 10.92
C ASN A 315 -15.45 -2.80 10.27
N PHE A 316 -15.31 -4.09 10.57
CA PHE A 316 -16.26 -5.12 10.13
C PHE A 316 -17.65 -4.92 10.78
N LYS A 317 -17.73 -4.56 12.06
CA LYS A 317 -19.01 -4.22 12.70
C LYS A 317 -19.68 -3.00 12.04
N ILE A 318 -18.90 -1.98 11.65
CA ILE A 318 -19.41 -0.82 10.88
C ILE A 318 -19.96 -1.32 9.55
N GLN A 319 -19.19 -2.13 8.81
CA GLN A 319 -19.62 -2.69 7.53
C GLN A 319 -20.93 -3.48 7.63
N ASP A 320 -21.07 -4.31 8.65
CA ASP A 320 -22.30 -5.07 8.88
C ASP A 320 -23.47 -4.15 9.23
N SER A 321 -23.24 -3.15 10.09
CA SER A 321 -24.27 -2.25 10.56
C SER A 321 -24.82 -1.35 9.45
N ILE A 322 -24.00 -0.86 8.53
CA ILE A 322 -24.45 0.02 7.45
C ILE A 322 -25.33 -0.70 6.43
N ASN A 323 -25.24 -2.01 6.31
CA ASN A 323 -26.14 -2.82 5.48
C ASN A 323 -27.61 -2.74 5.91
N SER A 324 -27.89 -2.37 7.17
CA SER A 324 -29.24 -2.11 7.66
C SER A 324 -29.90 -0.90 7.01
N LYS A 325 -29.08 0.01 6.41
CA LYS A 325 -29.52 1.29 5.82
C LYS A 325 -30.28 2.20 6.79
N ALA A 326 -30.13 2.00 8.10
CA ALA A 326 -30.72 2.85 9.12
C ALA A 326 -30.10 4.24 9.10
N ASN A 327 -28.76 4.32 9.02
CA ASN A 327 -28.06 5.59 8.76
C ASN A 327 -28.07 5.89 7.26
N LYS A 328 -28.29 7.15 6.93
CA LYS A 328 -28.22 7.66 5.54
C LYS A 328 -26.89 8.35 5.25
N GLU A 329 -26.26 8.87 6.28
CA GLU A 329 -25.09 9.72 6.18
C GLU A 329 -24.09 9.41 7.29
N PHE A 330 -22.80 9.54 6.95
CA PHE A 330 -21.69 9.64 7.89
C PHE A 330 -21.33 11.11 8.09
N ILE A 331 -20.95 11.48 9.30
CA ILE A 331 -20.59 12.83 9.67
C ILE A 331 -19.12 12.87 10.07
N PHE A 332 -18.30 13.57 9.29
CA PHE A 332 -16.91 13.85 9.61
C PHE A 332 -16.79 15.24 10.23
N GLY A 333 -16.33 15.29 11.46
CA GLY A 333 -16.23 16.51 12.27
C GLY A 333 -15.04 17.39 11.87
N ARG A 334 -14.92 18.56 12.53
CA ARG A 334 -13.78 19.46 12.33
C ARG A 334 -12.45 18.82 12.74
N ASN A 335 -12.49 17.89 13.67
CA ASN A 335 -11.36 17.12 14.18
C ASN A 335 -10.93 15.95 13.28
N GLU A 336 -11.57 15.78 12.11
CA GLU A 336 -11.31 14.72 11.16
C GLU A 336 -10.90 15.28 9.77
N PRO A 337 -9.91 16.18 9.69
CA PRO A 337 -9.51 16.81 8.43
C PRO A 337 -8.89 15.81 7.45
N ILE A 338 -8.29 14.75 7.97
CA ILE A 338 -7.55 13.73 7.23
C ILE A 338 -8.52 12.92 6.35
N GLN A 339 -9.59 12.39 6.95
CA GLN A 339 -10.64 11.68 6.21
C GLN A 339 -11.34 12.61 5.21
N GLN A 340 -11.61 13.86 5.61
CA GLN A 340 -12.21 14.83 4.71
C GLN A 340 -11.35 15.10 3.47
N HIS A 341 -10.03 15.20 3.63
CA HIS A 341 -9.11 15.37 2.50
C HIS A 341 -9.14 14.14 1.59
N TYR A 342 -9.04 12.94 2.16
CA TYR A 342 -9.08 11.69 1.41
C TYR A 342 -10.37 11.56 0.58
N HIS A 343 -11.52 11.77 1.19
CA HIS A 343 -12.81 11.71 0.49
C HIS A 343 -12.98 12.78 -0.58
N LYS A 344 -12.45 13.99 -0.40
CA LYS A 344 -12.43 15.01 -1.47
C LYS A 344 -11.69 14.52 -2.70
N TRP A 345 -10.59 13.78 -2.52
CA TRP A 345 -9.85 13.22 -3.65
C TRP A 345 -10.55 12.02 -4.27
N VAL A 346 -11.19 11.17 -3.47
CA VAL A 346 -12.06 10.11 -3.99
C VAL A 346 -13.14 10.73 -4.89
N ASP A 347 -13.88 11.72 -4.40
CA ASP A 347 -14.94 12.39 -5.16
C ASP A 347 -14.40 13.06 -6.44
N LYS A 348 -13.26 13.75 -6.34
CA LYS A 348 -12.64 14.46 -7.48
C LYS A 348 -12.21 13.52 -8.60
N LEU A 349 -11.66 12.35 -8.26
CA LEU A 349 -11.14 11.41 -9.26
C LEU A 349 -12.25 10.51 -9.80
N SER A 350 -13.25 10.17 -9.00
CA SER A 350 -14.38 9.35 -9.45
C SER A 350 -15.40 10.12 -10.28
N SER A 351 -15.44 11.46 -10.19
CA SER A 351 -16.38 12.29 -10.98
C SER A 351 -15.88 12.62 -12.40
N LYS A 352 -14.64 12.30 -12.73
CA LYS A 352 -14.08 12.44 -14.07
C LYS A 352 -14.34 11.19 -14.90
#